data_38ce9cbfd22d7ee67a290f232dd842cd
#
_entry.id   38ce9cbfd22d7ee67a290f232dd842cd
#
_cell.length_a   1.000
_cell.length_b   1.000
_cell.length_c   1.000
_cell.angle_alpha   90.00
_cell.angle_beta   90.00
_cell.angle_gamma   90.00
#
_symmetry.space_group_name_H-M   'P 1'
#
loop_
_entity.id
_entity.type
_entity.pdbx_description
1 polymer ?
#
loop_
_entity_poly.entity_id
_entity_poly.type
_entity_poly.pdbx_seq_one_letter_code
_entity_poly.pdbx_strand_id
1 'polypeptide(L)'
;MPAYLQGADLTAFGVPTATEAQIISASSLIDAYLGRREGLLWVPDANGNPCYMQGATPSAVLTLAAAIAPGSAVQATFTGPLMAVQVGDVLVLDTGAALESCSVQGINGQTVTLTSVQFAHAAGAQAQAGLLITEQRTMPQDRPLTAVARTPVAAMPSGVGRYGYMRRGDDGYSNVDTYSLLAVMSKFGGPPAWEPFTPQANSIDPLTGQVWIPAGVLLAYYTEVRLHYVAGWQYATLPAQIKQACANIINNQGALVGIPGSIQKAATGAASLTRFAGANGEAPSAAIDTDTAALLAPYKARVFA
;
A
#
# COMPACT_ATOMS: atom_id res chain seq x y z
N MET A 1 -8.39 0.08 11.69
CA MET A 1 -7.24 -0.75 11.31
C MET A 1 -7.70 -2.18 11.14
N PRO A 2 -7.15 -2.94 10.20
CA PRO A 2 -7.57 -4.32 9.98
C PRO A 2 -7.18 -5.20 11.17
N ALA A 3 -8.11 -6.06 11.58
CA ALA A 3 -7.87 -7.07 12.60
C ALA A 3 -7.50 -8.40 11.92
N TYR A 4 -6.32 -8.94 12.22
CA TYR A 4 -5.84 -10.20 11.61
C TYR A 4 -6.35 -11.45 12.32
N LEU A 5 -7.02 -11.29 13.46
CA LEU A 5 -7.75 -12.35 14.15
C LEU A 5 -9.18 -11.89 14.44
N GLN A 6 -10.16 -12.71 14.13
CA GLN A 6 -11.58 -12.40 14.32
C GLN A 6 -12.38 -13.67 14.70
N GLY A 7 -13.41 -13.49 15.49
CA GLY A 7 -14.41 -14.54 15.75
C GLY A 7 -13.79 -15.87 16.24
N ALA A 8 -14.10 -16.95 15.54
CA ALA A 8 -13.66 -18.29 15.87
C ALA A 8 -12.15 -18.50 15.82
N ASP A 9 -11.43 -17.69 15.04
CA ASP A 9 -9.96 -17.78 14.94
C ASP A 9 -9.28 -17.45 16.26
N LEU A 10 -9.87 -16.63 17.12
CA LEU A 10 -9.31 -16.32 18.45
C LEU A 10 -9.13 -17.58 19.29
N THR A 11 -10.13 -18.47 19.27
CA THR A 11 -10.05 -19.75 19.98
C THR A 11 -9.10 -20.71 19.28
N ALA A 12 -9.16 -20.77 17.95
CA ALA A 12 -8.33 -21.69 17.16
C ALA A 12 -6.83 -21.39 17.29
N PHE A 13 -6.45 -20.12 17.45
CA PHE A 13 -5.05 -19.70 17.63
C PHE A 13 -4.66 -19.45 19.09
N GLY A 14 -5.48 -19.88 20.07
CA GLY A 14 -5.14 -19.90 21.49
C GLY A 14 -5.15 -18.56 22.18
N VAL A 15 -5.95 -17.60 21.72
CA VAL A 15 -6.14 -16.25 22.30
C VAL A 15 -7.62 -15.90 22.52
N PRO A 16 -8.43 -16.77 23.14
CA PRO A 16 -9.88 -16.58 23.22
C PRO A 16 -10.31 -15.35 24.03
N THR A 17 -9.44 -14.84 24.89
CA THR A 17 -9.70 -13.68 25.77
C THR A 17 -9.08 -12.38 25.24
N ALA A 18 -8.51 -12.39 24.03
CA ALA A 18 -7.89 -11.21 23.45
C ALA A 18 -8.93 -10.09 23.24
N THR A 19 -8.61 -8.90 23.71
CA THR A 19 -9.43 -7.73 23.47
C THR A 19 -9.22 -7.17 22.06
N GLU A 20 -10.20 -6.46 21.53
CA GLU A 20 -10.09 -5.80 20.23
C GLU A 20 -8.87 -4.87 20.15
N ALA A 21 -8.58 -4.14 21.23
CA ALA A 21 -7.41 -3.26 21.31
C ALA A 21 -6.09 -4.02 21.17
N GLN A 22 -5.97 -5.20 21.79
CA GLN A 22 -4.79 -6.06 21.67
C GLN A 22 -4.63 -6.59 20.22
N ILE A 23 -5.73 -7.00 19.62
CA ILE A 23 -5.73 -7.50 18.23
C ILE A 23 -5.31 -6.38 17.25
N ILE A 24 -5.87 -5.18 17.40
CA ILE A 24 -5.50 -4.03 16.58
C ILE A 24 -4.03 -3.64 16.78
N SER A 25 -3.56 -3.63 18.04
CA SER A 25 -2.16 -3.36 18.36
C SER A 25 -1.22 -4.38 17.73
N ALA A 26 -1.52 -5.67 17.85
CA ALA A 26 -0.73 -6.74 17.25
C ALA A 26 -0.71 -6.65 15.71
N SER A 27 -1.87 -6.38 15.10
CA SER A 27 -1.99 -6.19 13.65
C SER A 27 -1.15 -5.00 13.16
N SER A 28 -1.18 -3.88 13.88
CA SER A 28 -0.37 -2.69 13.57
C SER A 28 1.13 -2.96 13.67
N LEU A 29 1.57 -3.77 14.63
CA LEU A 29 2.96 -4.17 14.76
C LEU A 29 3.40 -5.05 13.58
N ILE A 30 2.54 -5.96 13.11
CA ILE A 30 2.79 -6.76 11.92
C ILE A 30 2.94 -5.86 10.70
N ASP A 31 2.02 -4.90 10.50
CA ASP A 31 2.08 -3.96 9.39
C ASP A 31 3.37 -3.14 9.39
N ALA A 32 3.75 -2.64 10.56
CA ALA A 32 5.00 -1.90 10.73
C ALA A 32 6.23 -2.76 10.42
N TYR A 33 6.25 -4.00 10.91
CA TYR A 33 7.35 -4.94 10.67
C TYR A 33 7.50 -5.34 9.19
N LEU A 34 6.37 -5.51 8.50
CA LEU A 34 6.33 -5.83 7.07
C LEU A 34 6.55 -4.61 6.16
N GLY A 35 6.55 -3.40 6.71
CA GLY A 35 6.62 -2.17 5.93
C GLY A 35 5.35 -1.89 5.11
N ARG A 36 4.20 -2.40 5.57
CA ARG A 36 2.91 -2.32 4.87
C ARG A 36 1.91 -1.47 5.64
N ARG A 37 2.08 -0.17 5.55
CA ARG A 37 1.22 0.80 6.23
C ARG A 37 -0.25 0.73 5.81
N GLU A 38 -0.52 0.26 4.61
CA GLU A 38 -1.84 -0.01 4.06
C GLU A 38 -2.53 -1.20 4.71
N GLY A 39 -1.79 -2.03 5.41
CA GLY A 39 -2.23 -3.32 5.94
C GLY A 39 -2.17 -4.45 4.90
N LEU A 40 -2.53 -5.65 5.35
CA LEU A 40 -2.51 -6.86 4.52
C LEU A 40 -3.91 -7.24 4.00
N LEU A 41 -4.96 -6.64 4.57
CA LEU A 41 -6.34 -7.00 4.24
C LEU A 41 -6.96 -5.97 3.31
N TRP A 42 -7.63 -6.46 2.30
CA TRP A 42 -8.50 -5.68 1.46
C TRP A 42 -9.94 -6.21 1.52
N VAL A 43 -10.89 -5.35 1.22
CA VAL A 43 -12.31 -5.66 1.12
C VAL A 43 -12.82 -5.23 -0.25
N PRO A 44 -13.84 -5.89 -0.81
CA PRO A 44 -14.49 -5.38 -1.99
C PRO A 44 -15.26 -4.10 -1.65
N ASP A 45 -15.19 -3.12 -2.53
CA ASP A 45 -16.06 -1.95 -2.49
C ASP A 45 -17.50 -2.31 -2.95
N ALA A 46 -18.37 -1.31 -3.03
CA ALA A 46 -19.75 -1.51 -3.49
C ALA A 46 -19.85 -2.05 -4.93
N ASN A 47 -18.81 -1.89 -5.74
CA ASN A 47 -18.72 -2.37 -7.11
C ASN A 47 -17.96 -3.70 -7.22
N GLY A 48 -17.47 -4.25 -6.10
CA GLY A 48 -16.69 -5.47 -6.07
C GLY A 48 -15.19 -5.28 -6.31
N ASN A 49 -14.71 -4.04 -6.44
CA ASN A 49 -13.29 -3.78 -6.62
C ASN A 49 -12.54 -3.88 -5.29
N PRO A 50 -11.33 -4.46 -5.28
CA PRO A 50 -10.53 -4.53 -4.08
C PRO A 50 -10.16 -3.14 -3.56
N CYS A 51 -10.36 -2.91 -2.26
CA CYS A 51 -9.96 -1.71 -1.54
C CYS A 51 -9.31 -2.08 -0.22
N TYR A 52 -8.38 -1.26 0.28
CA TYR A 52 -7.86 -1.47 1.64
C TYR A 52 -8.88 -1.07 2.69
N MET A 53 -8.92 -1.85 3.78
CA MET A 53 -9.68 -1.49 4.96
C MET A 53 -9.05 -0.29 5.64
N GLN A 54 -9.77 0.81 5.66
CA GLN A 54 -9.44 1.94 6.53
C GLN A 54 -10.53 2.06 7.60
N GLY A 55 -10.18 1.71 8.82
CA GLY A 55 -11.13 1.73 9.93
C GLY A 55 -12.17 0.60 9.89
N ALA A 56 -13.19 0.69 10.74
CA ALA A 56 -14.21 -0.34 10.92
C ALA A 56 -15.39 -0.24 9.94
N THR A 57 -15.40 0.75 9.04
CA THR A 57 -16.56 1.02 8.17
C THR A 57 -16.16 0.86 6.70
N PRO A 58 -16.91 0.10 5.90
CA PRO A 58 -16.73 0.07 4.46
C PRO A 58 -16.87 1.49 3.90
N SER A 59 -16.04 1.80 2.92
CA SER A 59 -15.97 3.12 2.30
C SER A 59 -17.32 3.60 1.79
N ALA A 60 -17.77 4.75 2.27
CA ALA A 60 -18.86 5.46 1.65
C ALA A 60 -18.40 6.02 0.30
N VAL A 61 -19.19 5.83 -0.73
CA VAL A 61 -18.96 6.49 -2.02
C VAL A 61 -19.30 7.97 -1.86
N LEU A 62 -18.31 8.80 -2.12
CA LEU A 62 -18.42 10.24 -2.15
C LEU A 62 -18.46 10.70 -3.61
N THR A 63 -19.02 11.86 -3.85
CA THR A 63 -19.04 12.45 -5.19
C THR A 63 -18.52 13.87 -5.14
N LEU A 64 -17.66 14.27 -6.06
CA LEU A 64 -17.18 15.63 -6.17
C LEU A 64 -18.34 16.58 -6.52
N ALA A 65 -18.57 17.59 -5.67
CA ALA A 65 -19.59 18.60 -5.90
C ALA A 65 -19.21 19.59 -7.01
N ALA A 66 -17.91 19.83 -7.19
CA ALA A 66 -17.36 20.72 -8.21
C ALA A 66 -16.11 20.11 -8.83
N ALA A 67 -15.78 20.51 -10.05
CA ALA A 67 -14.55 20.09 -10.71
C ALA A 67 -13.32 20.61 -9.95
N ILE A 68 -12.26 19.80 -9.90
CA ILE A 68 -10.97 20.18 -9.32
C ILE A 68 -9.86 20.05 -10.36
N ALA A 69 -8.88 20.95 -10.26
CA ALA A 69 -7.70 20.98 -11.12
C ALA A 69 -6.48 20.33 -10.42
N PRO A 70 -5.49 19.87 -11.19
CA PRO A 70 -4.22 19.43 -10.64
C PRO A 70 -3.55 20.49 -9.78
N GLY A 71 -2.94 20.07 -8.68
CA GLY A 71 -2.24 20.99 -7.78
C GLY A 71 -1.85 20.36 -6.46
N SER A 72 -1.22 21.15 -5.59
CA SER A 72 -0.94 20.81 -4.20
C SER A 72 -1.93 21.49 -3.27
N ALA A 73 -2.24 20.85 -2.14
CA ALA A 73 -3.22 21.32 -1.16
C ALA A 73 -4.57 21.70 -1.78
N VAL A 74 -5.05 20.87 -2.70
CA VAL A 74 -6.29 21.11 -3.45
C VAL A 74 -7.50 20.94 -2.54
N GLN A 75 -8.40 21.92 -2.53
CA GLN A 75 -9.66 21.83 -1.81
C GLN A 75 -10.72 21.18 -2.70
N ALA A 76 -11.21 20.03 -2.25
CA ALA A 76 -12.23 19.25 -2.91
C ALA A 76 -13.49 19.23 -2.04
N THR A 77 -14.61 19.67 -2.56
CA THR A 77 -15.90 19.59 -1.87
C THR A 77 -16.64 18.35 -2.33
N PHE A 78 -17.08 17.53 -1.36
CA PHE A 78 -17.77 16.28 -1.63
C PHE A 78 -19.23 16.34 -1.23
N THR A 79 -20.06 15.59 -1.94
CA THR A 79 -21.41 15.20 -1.54
C THR A 79 -21.37 13.76 -1.04
N GLY A 80 -22.07 13.50 0.07
CA GLY A 80 -22.08 12.18 0.71
C GLY A 80 -21.52 12.22 2.14
N PRO A 81 -21.52 11.08 2.83
CA PRO A 81 -21.14 11.02 4.24
C PRO A 81 -19.61 11.01 4.39
N LEU A 82 -19.03 12.14 4.76
CA LEU A 82 -17.60 12.25 5.12
C LEU A 82 -17.26 11.68 6.49
N MET A 83 -18.23 11.15 7.24
CA MET A 83 -18.03 10.69 8.63
C MET A 83 -17.02 9.55 8.77
N ALA A 84 -16.74 8.83 7.69
CA ALA A 84 -15.74 7.77 7.67
C ALA A 84 -14.35 8.23 7.21
N VAL A 85 -14.20 9.49 6.80
CA VAL A 85 -12.94 10.04 6.29
C VAL A 85 -12.26 10.86 7.39
N GLN A 86 -10.99 10.57 7.63
CA GLN A 86 -10.16 11.26 8.62
C GLN A 86 -8.92 11.89 7.96
N VAL A 87 -8.33 12.85 8.65
CA VAL A 87 -7.02 13.39 8.26
C VAL A 87 -5.97 12.29 8.30
N GLY A 88 -5.21 12.16 7.22
CA GLY A 88 -4.24 11.08 7.02
C GLY A 88 -4.78 9.89 6.23
N ASP A 89 -6.09 9.81 6.02
CA ASP A 89 -6.68 8.82 5.12
C ASP A 89 -6.31 9.09 3.66
N VAL A 90 -6.55 8.10 2.81
CA VAL A 90 -6.39 8.23 1.38
C VAL A 90 -7.74 8.09 0.71
N LEU A 91 -8.07 9.03 -0.15
CA LEU A 91 -9.21 8.96 -1.05
C LEU A 91 -8.76 8.50 -2.42
N VAL A 92 -9.49 7.55 -2.99
CA VAL A 92 -9.37 7.16 -4.39
C VAL A 92 -10.35 7.99 -5.18
N LEU A 93 -9.85 8.84 -6.05
CA LEU A 93 -10.63 9.71 -6.91
C LEU A 93 -10.80 9.10 -8.28
N ASP A 94 -12.00 9.22 -8.82
CA ASP A 94 -12.35 8.90 -10.20
C ASP A 94 -12.15 7.42 -10.58
N THR A 95 -12.23 7.13 -11.88
CA THR A 95 -12.08 5.80 -12.48
C THR A 95 -11.27 5.89 -13.77
N GLY A 96 -10.80 4.75 -14.27
CA GLY A 96 -10.09 4.67 -15.54
C GLY A 96 -8.78 5.47 -15.56
N ALA A 97 -8.62 6.30 -16.57
CA ALA A 97 -7.38 7.04 -16.82
C ALA A 97 -7.08 8.14 -15.79
N ALA A 98 -8.11 8.71 -15.18
CA ALA A 98 -7.97 9.75 -14.15
C ALA A 98 -7.97 9.19 -12.71
N LEU A 99 -7.99 7.87 -12.55
CA LEU A 99 -7.96 7.25 -11.23
C LEU A 99 -6.66 7.61 -10.51
N GLU A 100 -6.80 8.22 -9.33
CA GLU A 100 -5.65 8.50 -8.46
C GLU A 100 -6.01 8.39 -6.99
N SER A 101 -4.99 8.17 -6.17
CA SER A 101 -5.11 8.15 -4.72
C SER A 101 -4.49 9.42 -4.12
N CYS A 102 -5.28 10.15 -3.34
CA CYS A 102 -4.87 11.41 -2.72
C CYS A 102 -4.96 11.32 -1.21
N SER A 103 -3.92 11.75 -0.50
CA SER A 103 -3.94 11.80 0.96
C SER A 103 -4.75 13.00 1.46
N VAL A 104 -5.53 12.79 2.50
CA VAL A 104 -6.31 13.82 3.18
C VAL A 104 -5.42 14.59 4.14
N GLN A 105 -5.22 15.87 3.89
CA GLN A 105 -4.44 16.77 4.75
C GLN A 105 -5.31 17.50 5.77
N GLY A 106 -6.56 17.78 5.44
CA GLY A 106 -7.48 18.49 6.33
C GLY A 106 -8.92 18.29 5.91
N ILE A 107 -9.85 18.45 6.85
CA ILE A 107 -11.29 18.34 6.62
C ILE A 107 -11.96 19.54 7.28
N ASN A 108 -12.81 20.24 6.52
CA ASN A 108 -13.64 21.34 7.00
C ASN A 108 -15.05 21.20 6.43
N GLY A 109 -15.96 20.63 7.23
CA GLY A 109 -17.32 20.30 6.80
C GLY A 109 -17.31 19.29 5.64
N GLN A 110 -17.83 19.68 4.49
CA GLN A 110 -17.84 18.85 3.27
C GLN A 110 -16.61 19.11 2.36
N THR A 111 -15.69 19.97 2.78
CA THR A 111 -14.48 20.26 2.02
C THR A 111 -13.29 19.52 2.62
N VAL A 112 -12.61 18.78 1.77
CA VAL A 112 -11.40 18.01 2.11
C VAL A 112 -10.22 18.67 1.41
N THR A 113 -9.14 18.93 2.13
CA THR A 113 -7.88 19.36 1.54
C THR A 113 -7.06 18.13 1.19
N LEU A 114 -6.78 17.94 -0.07
CA LEU A 114 -5.97 16.85 -0.62
C LEU A 114 -4.51 17.29 -0.76
N THR A 115 -3.57 16.46 -0.38
CA THR A 115 -2.14 16.80 -0.38
C THR A 115 -1.65 17.16 -1.77
N SER A 116 -1.99 16.35 -2.76
CA SER A 116 -1.70 16.64 -4.16
C SER A 116 -2.70 15.92 -5.06
N VAL A 117 -3.09 16.58 -6.13
CA VAL A 117 -3.95 16.05 -7.19
C VAL A 117 -3.17 16.18 -8.50
N GLN A 118 -3.07 15.10 -9.25
CA GLN A 118 -2.28 15.06 -10.48
C GLN A 118 -3.13 15.20 -11.74
N PHE A 119 -4.39 14.78 -11.66
CA PHE A 119 -5.34 14.85 -12.78
C PHE A 119 -6.44 15.85 -12.51
N ALA A 120 -7.05 16.35 -13.58
CA ALA A 120 -8.29 17.12 -13.47
C ALA A 120 -9.46 16.15 -13.28
N HIS A 121 -10.32 16.42 -12.31
CA HIS A 121 -11.53 15.65 -12.05
C HIS A 121 -12.76 16.49 -12.27
N ALA A 122 -13.73 15.95 -12.98
CA ALA A 122 -14.99 16.64 -13.26
C ALA A 122 -15.91 16.64 -12.01
N ALA A 123 -16.84 17.57 -11.97
CA ALA A 123 -17.94 17.49 -11.03
C ALA A 123 -18.73 16.18 -11.27
N GLY A 124 -19.12 15.50 -10.21
CA GLY A 124 -19.73 14.18 -10.27
C GLY A 124 -18.77 13.01 -10.27
N ALA A 125 -17.44 13.24 -10.34
CA ALA A 125 -16.45 12.18 -10.20
C ALA A 125 -16.60 11.50 -8.82
N GLN A 126 -16.49 10.18 -8.81
CA GLN A 126 -16.61 9.40 -7.58
C GLN A 126 -15.32 9.44 -6.78
N ALA A 127 -15.45 9.45 -5.47
CA ALA A 127 -14.34 9.29 -4.56
C ALA A 127 -14.69 8.20 -3.52
N GLN A 128 -13.74 7.39 -3.21
CA GLN A 128 -13.91 6.34 -2.20
C GLN A 128 -12.82 6.49 -1.15
N ALA A 129 -13.20 6.32 0.11
CA ALA A 129 -12.20 6.10 1.16
C ALA A 129 -11.59 4.73 0.91
N GLY A 130 -10.31 4.71 0.60
CA GLY A 130 -9.61 3.48 0.30
C GLY A 130 -8.19 3.80 -0.14
N LEU A 131 -7.29 2.87 0.06
CA LEU A 131 -5.90 3.03 -0.28
C LEU A 131 -5.58 2.20 -1.52
N LEU A 132 -5.16 2.85 -2.59
CA LEU A 132 -4.38 2.19 -3.63
C LEU A 132 -2.90 2.42 -3.34
N ILE A 133 -2.10 1.38 -3.45
CA ILE A 133 -0.65 1.53 -3.43
C ILE A 133 -0.25 2.22 -4.72
N THR A 134 0.48 3.32 -4.58
CA THR A 134 1.11 4.00 -5.71
C THR A 134 2.60 3.73 -5.68
N GLU A 135 3.11 3.11 -6.72
CA GLU A 135 4.51 2.74 -6.81
C GLU A 135 5.12 3.20 -8.13
N GLN A 136 6.18 4.00 -8.04
CA GLN A 136 6.90 4.48 -9.22
C GLN A 136 8.11 3.59 -9.50
N ARG A 137 8.27 3.20 -10.77
CA ARG A 137 9.35 2.35 -11.23
C ARG A 137 10.02 2.93 -12.47
N THR A 138 11.33 2.80 -12.52
CA THR A 138 12.09 2.99 -13.75
C THR A 138 12.03 1.68 -14.53
N MET A 139 11.69 1.77 -15.81
CA MET A 139 11.58 0.60 -16.67
C MET A 139 12.97 0.17 -17.16
N PRO A 140 13.22 -1.14 -17.26
CA PRO A 140 14.39 -1.64 -18.01
C PRO A 140 14.32 -1.22 -19.47
N GLN A 141 15.48 -0.97 -20.09
CA GLN A 141 15.53 -0.52 -21.49
C GLN A 141 15.19 -1.63 -22.50
N ASP A 142 15.47 -2.87 -22.12
CA ASP A 142 15.39 -4.04 -22.99
C ASP A 142 14.02 -4.72 -23.03
N ARG A 143 13.15 -4.42 -22.06
CA ARG A 143 11.86 -5.10 -21.95
C ARG A 143 10.82 -4.29 -21.19
N PRO A 144 9.54 -4.37 -21.59
CA PRO A 144 8.44 -3.69 -20.91
C PRO A 144 7.92 -4.49 -19.70
N LEU A 145 8.82 -5.03 -18.90
CA LEU A 145 8.49 -5.84 -17.72
C LEU A 145 9.04 -5.18 -16.46
N THR A 146 8.20 -5.01 -15.48
CA THR A 146 8.59 -4.56 -14.14
C THR A 146 7.96 -5.43 -13.06
N ALA A 147 8.30 -5.20 -11.80
CA ALA A 147 7.68 -5.88 -10.69
C ALA A 147 7.34 -4.89 -9.57
N VAL A 148 6.23 -5.14 -8.89
CA VAL A 148 5.80 -4.36 -7.74
C VAL A 148 6.34 -4.94 -6.44
N ALA A 149 6.51 -4.07 -5.44
CA ALA A 149 7.12 -4.45 -4.16
C ALA A 149 6.21 -5.31 -3.28
N ARG A 150 4.90 -5.16 -3.43
CA ARG A 150 3.93 -5.80 -2.54
C ARG A 150 3.11 -6.83 -3.28
N THR A 151 3.13 -8.04 -2.74
CA THR A 151 2.42 -9.21 -3.28
C THR A 151 1.62 -9.88 -2.16
N PRO A 152 0.63 -10.71 -2.50
CA PRO A 152 0.07 -10.92 -3.83
C PRO A 152 -0.71 -9.69 -4.32
N VAL A 153 -0.71 -9.44 -5.63
CA VAL A 153 -1.49 -8.37 -6.24
C VAL A 153 -2.93 -8.82 -6.37
N ALA A 154 -3.85 -8.07 -5.76
CA ALA A 154 -5.29 -8.35 -5.84
C ALA A 154 -5.94 -7.69 -7.06
N ALA A 155 -5.55 -6.45 -7.36
CA ALA A 155 -5.97 -5.73 -8.54
C ALA A 155 -4.99 -4.61 -8.89
N MET A 156 -4.90 -4.26 -10.16
CA MET A 156 -4.15 -3.12 -10.66
C MET A 156 -5.04 -2.35 -11.64
N PRO A 157 -5.89 -1.46 -11.14
CA PRO A 157 -6.89 -0.80 -11.95
C PRO A 157 -6.31 0.20 -12.95
N SER A 158 -5.14 0.78 -12.67
CA SER A 158 -4.55 1.76 -13.56
C SER A 158 -3.04 1.86 -13.42
N GLY A 159 -2.43 2.49 -14.39
CA GLY A 159 -1.07 2.95 -14.35
C GLY A 159 -0.91 4.22 -15.19
N VAL A 160 0.17 4.93 -14.97
CA VAL A 160 0.60 6.02 -15.84
C VAL A 160 2.06 5.81 -16.20
N GLY A 161 2.40 6.09 -17.44
CA GLY A 161 3.76 5.99 -17.95
C GLY A 161 4.25 7.30 -18.53
N ARG A 162 5.54 7.51 -18.56
CA ARG A 162 6.14 8.63 -19.28
C ARG A 162 7.42 8.21 -20.00
N TYR A 163 7.69 8.90 -21.09
CA TYR A 163 8.95 8.80 -21.79
C TYR A 163 9.94 9.74 -21.10
N GLY A 164 10.96 9.17 -20.46
CA GLY A 164 12.01 9.96 -19.81
C GLY A 164 13.10 10.37 -20.78
N TYR A 165 14.01 11.21 -20.28
CA TYR A 165 15.25 11.47 -21.01
C TYR A 165 16.05 10.18 -21.12
N MET A 166 16.63 9.89 -22.28
CA MET A 166 17.59 8.80 -22.44
C MET A 166 18.66 8.91 -21.37
N ARG A 167 18.93 7.83 -20.65
CA ARG A 167 20.08 7.77 -19.77
C ARG A 167 21.32 7.99 -20.61
N ARG A 168 22.12 8.97 -20.23
CA ARG A 168 23.46 9.18 -20.76
C ARG A 168 24.28 7.94 -20.41
N GLY A 169 24.66 7.16 -21.37
CA GLY A 169 25.40 5.91 -21.19
C GLY A 169 24.97 4.83 -22.16
N ASP A 170 24.06 5.12 -23.03
CA ASP A 170 23.78 4.29 -24.17
C ASP A 170 24.93 4.52 -25.18
N ASP A 171 25.76 3.53 -25.30
CA ASP A 171 26.98 3.49 -26.08
C ASP A 171 26.64 3.56 -27.56
N GLY A 172 26.30 4.73 -28.05
CA GLY A 172 26.45 5.20 -29.41
C GLY A 172 26.03 4.33 -30.59
N TYR A 173 25.33 3.21 -30.32
CA TYR A 173 24.93 2.24 -31.36
C TYR A 173 23.44 2.11 -31.58
N SER A 174 22.60 2.84 -30.89
CA SER A 174 21.21 2.89 -31.27
C SER A 174 21.05 3.76 -32.52
N ASN A 175 20.92 3.12 -33.63
CA ASN A 175 20.48 3.80 -34.84
C ASN A 175 19.24 4.61 -34.52
N VAL A 176 19.40 5.88 -34.52
CA VAL A 176 18.45 6.94 -34.74
C VAL A 176 16.99 6.49 -34.52
N ASP A 177 16.27 6.33 -33.40
CA ASP A 177 16.34 7.67 -33.13
C ASP A 177 14.99 8.28 -32.94
N THR A 178 13.95 7.41 -32.87
CA THR A 178 12.66 7.86 -32.32
C THR A 178 12.84 8.33 -30.89
N TYR A 179 13.73 7.71 -30.13
CA TYR A 179 14.04 8.10 -28.76
C TYR A 179 14.85 9.40 -28.68
N SER A 180 15.79 9.63 -29.59
CA SER A 180 16.52 10.90 -29.62
C SER A 180 15.65 12.05 -30.07
N LEU A 181 14.72 11.82 -31.01
CA LEU A 181 13.72 12.81 -31.38
C LEU A 181 12.80 13.14 -30.20
N LEU A 182 12.31 12.14 -29.49
CA LEU A 182 11.47 12.33 -28.31
C LEU A 182 12.23 13.06 -27.17
N ALA A 183 13.50 12.73 -26.96
CA ALA A 183 14.35 13.43 -26.01
C ALA A 183 14.59 14.89 -26.41
N VAL A 184 14.70 15.19 -27.71
CA VAL A 184 14.80 16.56 -28.22
C VAL A 184 13.47 17.28 -28.08
N MET A 185 12.36 16.66 -28.44
CA MET A 185 11.02 17.25 -28.29
C MET A 185 10.70 17.55 -26.82
N SER A 186 11.08 16.69 -25.88
CA SER A 186 10.86 16.90 -24.46
C SER A 186 11.65 18.10 -23.90
N LYS A 187 12.77 18.47 -24.52
CA LYS A 187 13.52 19.68 -24.13
C LYS A 187 12.80 20.99 -24.47
N PHE A 188 11.91 20.97 -25.46
CA PHE A 188 11.15 22.15 -25.86
C PHE A 188 9.79 22.26 -25.17
N GLY A 189 9.24 21.14 -24.67
CA GLY A 189 7.91 21.06 -24.07
C GLY A 189 7.88 20.96 -22.53
N GLY A 190 9.02 20.98 -21.86
CA GLY A 190 9.10 20.70 -20.42
C GLY A 190 9.18 19.19 -20.13
N PRO A 191 9.00 18.77 -18.86
CA PRO A 191 9.05 17.36 -18.51
C PRO A 191 7.94 16.59 -19.23
N PRO A 192 8.22 15.36 -19.72
CA PRO A 192 7.22 14.57 -20.42
C PRO A 192 5.98 14.35 -19.58
N ALA A 193 4.83 14.49 -20.18
CA ALA A 193 3.56 14.25 -19.54
C ALA A 193 3.41 12.76 -19.16
N TRP A 194 2.67 12.48 -18.10
CA TRP A 194 2.25 11.15 -17.75
C TRP A 194 1.08 10.73 -18.65
N GLU A 195 1.22 9.60 -19.31
CA GLU A 195 0.17 9.00 -20.15
C GLU A 195 -0.51 7.88 -19.37
N PRO A 196 -1.85 7.91 -19.25
CA PRO A 196 -2.57 6.84 -18.56
C PRO A 196 -2.60 5.56 -19.41
N PHE A 197 -2.52 4.42 -18.75
CA PHE A 197 -2.77 3.11 -19.33
C PHE A 197 -3.49 2.21 -18.35
N THR A 198 -4.20 1.22 -18.86
CA THR A 198 -4.84 0.19 -18.04
C THR A 198 -4.09 -1.13 -18.22
N PRO A 199 -3.44 -1.64 -17.17
CA PRO A 199 -2.83 -2.95 -17.21
C PRO A 199 -3.88 -4.03 -17.47
N GLN A 200 -3.57 -4.96 -18.38
CA GLN A 200 -4.46 -6.08 -18.63
C GLN A 200 -4.31 -7.13 -17.54
N ALA A 201 -5.40 -7.74 -17.10
CA ALA A 201 -5.37 -8.74 -16.03
C ALA A 201 -4.43 -9.92 -16.32
N ASN A 202 -4.34 -10.36 -17.57
CA ASN A 202 -3.43 -11.42 -18.02
C ASN A 202 -1.96 -10.99 -18.15
N SER A 203 -1.68 -9.70 -18.02
CA SER A 203 -0.33 -9.14 -18.03
C SER A 203 0.26 -9.01 -16.63
N ILE A 204 -0.47 -9.43 -15.60
CA ILE A 204 -0.08 -9.32 -14.20
C ILE A 204 0.04 -10.72 -13.62
N ASP A 205 1.20 -11.04 -13.04
CA ASP A 205 1.35 -12.21 -12.20
C ASP A 205 1.06 -11.81 -10.73
N PRO A 206 -0.07 -12.26 -10.17
CA PRO A 206 -0.46 -11.87 -8.81
C PRO A 206 0.55 -12.30 -7.74
N LEU A 207 1.21 -13.44 -7.90
CA LEU A 207 2.09 -14.00 -6.90
C LEU A 207 3.49 -13.37 -6.92
N THR A 208 4.04 -13.17 -8.11
CA THR A 208 5.37 -12.56 -8.25
C THR A 208 5.32 -11.05 -8.31
N GLY A 209 4.15 -10.47 -8.60
CA GLY A 209 3.98 -9.03 -8.81
C GLY A 209 4.59 -8.53 -10.11
N GLN A 210 4.94 -9.42 -11.04
CA GLN A 210 5.43 -9.04 -12.35
C GLN A 210 4.31 -8.47 -13.20
N VAL A 211 4.61 -7.39 -13.91
CA VAL A 211 3.64 -6.66 -14.73
C VAL A 211 4.26 -6.34 -16.09
N TRP A 212 3.60 -6.77 -17.15
CA TRP A 212 3.90 -6.34 -18.51
C TRP A 212 3.21 -5.02 -18.80
N ILE A 213 4.00 -4.02 -19.16
CA ILE A 213 3.51 -2.67 -19.43
C ILE A 213 3.23 -2.54 -20.94
N PRO A 214 2.04 -2.07 -21.34
CA PRO A 214 1.74 -1.85 -22.75
C PRO A 214 2.63 -0.74 -23.32
N ALA A 215 2.81 -0.75 -24.64
CA ALA A 215 3.40 0.38 -25.33
C ALA A 215 2.49 1.60 -25.22
N GLY A 216 3.09 2.78 -25.08
CA GLY A 216 2.35 4.03 -25.01
C GLY A 216 1.87 4.51 -26.38
N VAL A 217 1.30 5.71 -26.41
CA VAL A 217 0.71 6.33 -27.62
C VAL A 217 1.71 6.42 -28.77
N LEU A 218 2.99 6.56 -28.47
CA LEU A 218 4.04 6.62 -29.48
C LEU A 218 4.54 5.25 -29.96
N LEU A 219 3.85 4.16 -29.57
CA LEU A 219 4.25 2.77 -29.85
C LEU A 219 5.64 2.42 -29.30
N ALA A 220 6.10 3.20 -28.32
CA ALA A 220 7.35 3.00 -27.61
C ALA A 220 7.09 2.62 -26.16
N TYR A 221 8.08 2.02 -25.51
CA TYR A 221 7.97 1.68 -24.10
C TYR A 221 8.27 2.90 -23.21
N TYR A 222 7.55 3.01 -22.10
CA TYR A 222 7.79 4.02 -21.11
C TYR A 222 9.14 3.80 -20.43
N THR A 223 9.81 4.88 -20.08
CA THR A 223 11.04 4.81 -19.28
C THR A 223 10.77 4.82 -17.80
N GLU A 224 9.64 5.38 -17.42
CA GLU A 224 9.13 5.36 -16.03
C GLU A 224 7.64 5.06 -16.03
N VAL A 225 7.22 4.30 -15.05
CA VAL A 225 5.81 3.99 -14.82
C VAL A 225 5.45 4.23 -13.37
N ARG A 226 4.21 4.61 -13.14
CA ARG A 226 3.60 4.66 -11.82
C ARG A 226 2.38 3.75 -11.85
N LEU A 227 2.38 2.78 -10.96
CA LEU A 227 1.36 1.75 -10.89
C LEU A 227 0.49 1.97 -9.66
N HIS A 228 -0.82 1.87 -9.85
CA HIS A 228 -1.81 1.95 -8.79
C HIS A 228 -2.42 0.57 -8.59
N TYR A 229 -2.25 -0.02 -7.41
CA TYR A 229 -2.67 -1.39 -7.19
C TYR A 229 -3.07 -1.65 -5.74
N VAL A 230 -3.79 -2.75 -5.54
CA VAL A 230 -4.13 -3.32 -4.24
C VAL A 230 -3.41 -4.65 -4.11
N ALA A 231 -2.75 -4.88 -2.98
CA ALA A 231 -2.05 -6.13 -2.69
C ALA A 231 -2.44 -6.67 -1.32
N GLY A 232 -2.42 -7.99 -1.18
CA GLY A 232 -2.78 -8.67 0.06
C GLY A 232 -3.95 -9.62 -0.13
N TRP A 233 -4.66 -9.87 0.95
CA TRP A 233 -5.68 -10.92 1.03
C TRP A 233 -7.02 -10.39 1.52
N GLN A 234 -8.07 -11.11 1.23
CA GLN A 234 -9.29 -11.04 2.03
C GLN A 234 -9.08 -11.80 3.33
N TYR A 235 -9.84 -11.48 4.36
CA TYR A 235 -9.72 -12.15 5.65
C TYR A 235 -9.85 -13.69 5.55
N ALA A 236 -10.75 -14.17 4.70
CA ALA A 236 -10.98 -15.62 4.50
C ALA A 236 -9.76 -16.34 3.90
N THR A 237 -8.96 -15.65 3.10
CA THR A 237 -7.75 -16.19 2.43
C THR A 237 -6.44 -15.77 3.08
N LEU A 238 -6.51 -15.07 4.23
CA LEU A 238 -5.32 -14.64 4.97
C LEU A 238 -4.51 -15.86 5.43
N PRO A 239 -3.20 -15.93 5.13
CA PRO A 239 -2.35 -17.04 5.53
C PRO A 239 -2.37 -17.31 7.04
N ALA A 240 -2.44 -18.58 7.42
CA ALA A 240 -2.46 -19.01 8.82
C ALA A 240 -1.22 -18.54 9.59
N GLN A 241 -0.07 -18.40 8.91
CA GLN A 241 1.17 -17.89 9.51
C GLN A 241 1.03 -16.46 10.02
N ILE A 242 0.28 -15.60 9.32
CA ILE A 242 0.02 -14.22 9.73
C ILE A 242 -0.91 -14.21 10.95
N LYS A 243 -1.95 -15.07 10.93
CA LYS A 243 -2.85 -15.24 12.07
C LYS A 243 -2.11 -15.75 13.30
N GLN A 244 -1.23 -16.74 13.12
CA GLN A 244 -0.38 -17.26 14.20
C GLN A 244 0.59 -16.20 14.73
N ALA A 245 1.21 -15.43 13.86
CA ALA A 245 2.08 -14.33 14.26
C ALA A 245 1.31 -13.29 15.10
N CYS A 246 0.08 -12.95 14.73
CA CYS A 246 -0.77 -12.06 15.50
C CYS A 246 -1.07 -12.64 16.91
N ALA A 247 -1.42 -13.92 16.99
CA ALA A 247 -1.65 -14.60 18.27
C ALA A 247 -0.39 -14.64 19.15
N ASN A 248 0.77 -14.91 18.58
CA ASN A 248 2.04 -14.90 19.30
C ASN A 248 2.33 -13.52 19.91
N ILE A 249 2.11 -12.45 19.12
CA ILE A 249 2.31 -11.07 19.60
C ILE A 249 1.35 -10.76 20.75
N ILE A 250 0.08 -11.16 20.66
CA ILE A 250 -0.90 -10.96 21.74
C ILE A 250 -0.48 -11.70 23.01
N ASN A 251 -0.05 -12.94 22.90
CA ASN A 251 0.42 -13.74 24.02
C ASN A 251 1.68 -13.13 24.64
N ASN A 252 2.63 -12.66 23.82
CA ASN A 252 3.85 -12.02 24.29
C ASN A 252 3.55 -10.69 25.00
N GLN A 253 2.60 -9.89 24.49
CA GLN A 253 2.15 -8.69 25.18
C GLN A 253 1.49 -9.02 26.53
N GLY A 254 0.66 -10.05 26.58
CA GLY A 254 0.02 -10.54 27.81
C GLY A 254 1.03 -11.02 28.85
N ALA A 255 2.06 -11.75 28.43
CA ALA A 255 3.12 -12.24 29.32
C ALA A 255 4.00 -11.14 29.92
N LEU A 256 4.04 -9.97 29.28
CA LEU A 256 4.84 -8.80 29.72
C LEU A 256 4.07 -7.83 30.61
N VAL A 257 2.77 -8.04 30.79
CA VAL A 257 1.96 -7.21 31.68
C VAL A 257 2.46 -7.36 33.13
N GLY A 258 2.87 -6.25 33.73
CA GLY A 258 3.39 -6.22 35.12
C GLY A 258 4.91 -6.39 35.23
N ILE A 259 5.64 -6.66 34.16
CA ILE A 259 7.11 -6.71 34.19
C ILE A 259 7.67 -5.37 33.67
N PRO A 260 8.35 -4.58 34.53
CA PRO A 260 8.99 -3.35 34.08
C PRO A 260 9.97 -3.59 32.96
N GLY A 261 9.97 -2.71 31.93
CA GLY A 261 10.83 -2.85 30.75
C GLY A 261 12.34 -2.88 31.04
N SER A 262 12.75 -2.42 32.22
CA SER A 262 14.14 -2.44 32.70
C SER A 262 14.59 -3.81 33.24
N ILE A 263 13.69 -4.77 33.47
CA ILE A 263 14.04 -6.07 34.01
C ILE A 263 14.35 -7.03 32.87
N GLN A 264 15.63 -7.42 32.74
CA GLN A 264 16.07 -8.39 31.73
C GLN A 264 15.83 -9.84 32.16
N LYS A 265 15.72 -10.08 33.47
CA LYS A 265 15.49 -11.42 34.02
C LYS A 265 14.65 -11.31 35.28
N ALA A 266 13.55 -12.05 35.33
CA ALA A 266 12.76 -12.24 36.53
C ALA A 266 12.69 -13.74 36.87
N ALA A 267 12.89 -14.11 38.12
CA ALA A 267 12.78 -15.48 38.56
C ALA A 267 11.92 -15.52 39.84
N THR A 268 10.94 -16.41 39.85
CA THR A 268 10.07 -16.70 40.99
C THR A 268 10.05 -18.19 41.22
N GLY A 269 10.72 -18.66 42.27
CA GLY A 269 10.78 -20.09 42.58
C GLY A 269 11.43 -20.92 41.46
N ALA A 270 10.70 -21.91 40.94
CA ALA A 270 11.18 -22.79 39.88
C ALA A 270 11.03 -22.22 38.47
N ALA A 271 10.36 -21.08 38.32
CA ALA A 271 10.15 -20.44 37.03
C ALA A 271 11.07 -19.23 36.86
N SER A 272 11.76 -19.14 35.71
CA SER A 272 12.56 -17.99 35.34
C SER A 272 12.11 -17.47 33.98
N LEU A 273 11.83 -16.17 33.91
CA LEU A 273 11.59 -15.45 32.67
C LEU A 273 12.83 -14.66 32.32
N THR A 274 13.43 -14.92 31.18
CA THR A 274 14.58 -14.17 30.69
C THR A 274 14.17 -13.39 29.46
N ARG A 275 14.34 -12.08 29.50
CA ARG A 275 14.19 -11.22 28.33
C ARG A 275 15.52 -11.23 27.58
N PHE A 276 15.55 -11.79 26.40
CA PHE A 276 16.75 -11.78 25.57
C PHE A 276 16.94 -10.38 24.98
N ALA A 277 18.07 -9.76 25.26
CA ALA A 277 18.51 -8.61 24.48
C ALA A 277 18.88 -9.10 23.07
N GLY A 278 18.48 -8.37 22.05
CA GLY A 278 18.95 -8.65 20.68
C GLY A 278 20.47 -8.64 20.60
N ALA A 279 21.05 -9.30 19.61
CA ALA A 279 22.49 -9.48 19.43
C ALA A 279 23.31 -8.18 19.46
N ASN A 280 22.69 -7.02 19.33
CA ASN A 280 23.30 -5.70 19.34
C ASN A 280 23.06 -4.88 20.63
N GLY A 281 22.56 -5.50 21.70
CA GLY A 281 22.29 -4.77 22.96
C GLY A 281 21.07 -3.85 22.91
N GLU A 282 20.39 -3.74 21.80
CA GLU A 282 19.11 -3.07 21.72
C GLU A 282 18.05 -3.89 22.48
N ALA A 283 17.29 -3.22 23.36
CA ALA A 283 16.12 -3.85 23.97
C ALA A 283 15.27 -4.40 22.81
N PRO A 284 14.95 -5.70 22.79
CA PRO A 284 14.09 -6.22 21.74
C PRO A 284 12.84 -5.37 21.75
N SER A 285 12.36 -4.95 20.57
CA SER A 285 10.98 -4.50 20.45
C SER A 285 10.16 -5.70 20.89
N ALA A 286 9.71 -5.69 22.14
CA ALA A 286 9.36 -6.87 22.93
C ALA A 286 8.14 -7.65 22.41
N ALA A 287 7.60 -7.25 21.27
CA ALA A 287 6.39 -7.78 20.70
C ALA A 287 6.65 -8.82 19.58
N ILE A 288 7.75 -8.72 18.85
CA ILE A 288 8.06 -9.65 17.74
C ILE A 288 9.33 -10.42 18.11
N ASP A 289 9.17 -11.67 18.46
CA ASP A 289 10.25 -12.62 18.72
C ASP A 289 10.79 -13.22 17.41
N THR A 290 11.87 -13.99 17.52
CA THR A 290 12.53 -14.62 16.36
C THR A 290 11.59 -15.55 15.60
N ASP A 291 10.75 -16.29 16.32
CA ASP A 291 9.83 -17.25 15.70
C ASP A 291 8.70 -16.53 14.94
N THR A 292 8.14 -15.50 15.55
CA THR A 292 7.16 -14.63 14.88
C THR A 292 7.77 -13.91 13.67
N ALA A 293 9.02 -13.44 13.78
CA ALA A 293 9.74 -12.83 12.67
C ALA A 293 9.95 -13.82 11.51
N ALA A 294 10.26 -15.08 11.80
CA ALA A 294 10.41 -16.13 10.80
C ALA A 294 9.08 -16.44 10.08
N LEU A 295 7.94 -16.44 10.80
CA LEU A 295 6.62 -16.60 10.19
C LEU A 295 6.27 -15.45 9.23
N LEU A 296 6.70 -14.24 9.54
CA LEU A 296 6.40 -13.03 8.77
C LEU A 296 7.37 -12.76 7.61
N ALA A 297 8.56 -13.36 7.64
CA ALA A 297 9.61 -13.09 6.66
C ALA A 297 9.18 -13.24 5.19
N PRO A 298 8.38 -14.25 4.80
CA PRO A 298 7.94 -14.41 3.41
C PRO A 298 7.04 -13.28 2.89
N TYR A 299 6.44 -12.50 3.78
CA TYR A 299 5.42 -11.48 3.47
C TYR A 299 5.97 -10.05 3.45
N LYS A 300 7.26 -9.87 3.72
CA LYS A 300 7.90 -8.56 3.64
C LYS A 300 7.79 -7.97 2.25
N ALA A 301 7.60 -6.66 2.18
CA ALA A 301 7.69 -5.93 0.93
C ALA A 301 9.08 -6.11 0.32
N ARG A 302 9.13 -6.35 -0.98
CA ARG A 302 10.40 -6.48 -1.70
C ARG A 302 11.07 -5.11 -1.79
N VAL A 303 12.33 -5.05 -1.47
CA VAL A 303 13.15 -3.86 -1.70
C VAL A 303 13.84 -4.05 -3.04
N PHE A 304 13.56 -3.15 -3.96
CA PHE A 304 14.25 -3.10 -5.25
C PHE A 304 15.34 -2.03 -5.14
N ALA A 305 16.55 -2.41 -5.42
CA ALA A 305 17.71 -1.51 -5.47
C ALA A 305 17.74 -0.75 -6.81
#